data_7c2a7326caa55313c3fff99e1511c905
#
_entry.id   7c2a7326caa55313c3fff99e1511c905
#
_cell.length_a   1.000
_cell.length_b   1.000
_cell.length_c   1.000
_cell.angle_alpha   90.00
_cell.angle_beta   90.00
_cell.angle_gamma   90.00
#
_symmetry.space_group_name_H-M   'P 1'
#
loop_
_entity.id
_entity.type
_entity.pdbx_description
1 polymer ?
#
loop_
_entity_poly.entity_id
_entity_poly.type
_entity_poly.pdbx_seq_one_letter_code
_entity_poly.pdbx_strand_id
1 'polypeptide(L)'
;MQQPTPEQIFGSYIPWEAKKGTWFINFMNGSQNIYLLEGKEKAMLIDTGWGAGNLRACVEKLTDKPLIVVNTHFHPDHSAGNGEFEEVFLSASYPIDAPSVSSDFGPFDLSKLPHPDYKKSILHDGDIIDLGGRVIKVIEAKPAHCNSSIFFIDCTENMIFTGDEYEAAQTMMYDNSANPDAPYVVRERIDNMRANAQTLLDLCDEQTWILPNHNGYPIAKEYLEDYIGLADAIDNGTAIIEDKLNHPFVEMDPKAPELCRVRHGRVSIFIKKAEVLKIYGGK
;
A
#
# COMPACT_ATOMS: atom_id res chain seq x y z
N MET A 1 4.57 23.47 24.79
CA MET A 1 5.42 23.26 23.61
C MET A 1 4.48 23.24 22.42
N GLN A 2 4.82 23.91 21.35
CA GLN A 2 4.02 23.92 20.11
C GLN A 2 4.16 22.52 19.49
N GLN A 3 3.06 21.91 19.09
CA GLN A 3 3.13 20.62 18.39
C GLN A 3 3.91 20.81 17.09
N PRO A 4 4.77 19.87 16.70
CA PRO A 4 5.50 19.95 15.45
C PRO A 4 4.52 19.95 14.27
N THR A 5 4.87 20.64 13.19
CA THR A 5 4.07 20.60 11.96
C THR A 5 4.24 19.25 11.25
N PRO A 6 3.29 18.82 10.42
CA PRO A 6 3.43 17.61 9.61
C PRO A 6 4.76 17.55 8.83
N GLU A 7 5.19 18.66 8.23
CA GLU A 7 6.47 18.76 7.51
C GLU A 7 7.68 18.55 8.43
N GLN A 8 7.62 19.02 9.69
CA GLN A 8 8.70 18.80 10.67
C GLN A 8 8.80 17.33 11.10
N ILE A 9 7.71 16.58 10.95
CA ILE A 9 7.63 15.18 11.35
C ILE A 9 7.98 14.25 10.19
N PHE A 10 7.35 14.47 9.03
CA PHE A 10 7.43 13.58 7.88
C PHE A 10 8.53 13.95 6.89
N GLY A 11 9.13 15.14 7.01
CA GLY A 11 10.12 15.63 6.05
C GLY A 11 9.50 16.13 4.75
N SER A 12 10.35 16.25 3.74
CA SER A 12 9.97 16.72 2.41
C SER A 12 9.85 15.56 1.43
N TYR A 13 9.05 15.74 0.39
CA TYR A 13 9.05 14.85 -0.76
C TYR A 13 10.38 14.93 -1.50
N ILE A 14 11.03 13.79 -1.75
CA ILE A 14 12.31 13.68 -2.43
C ILE A 14 12.12 12.87 -3.71
N PRO A 15 11.91 13.55 -4.87
CA PRO A 15 11.76 12.86 -6.14
C PRO A 15 13.12 12.48 -6.73
N TRP A 16 13.18 11.32 -7.38
CA TRP A 16 14.28 10.91 -8.23
C TRP A 16 13.77 10.03 -9.38
N GLU A 17 14.35 10.21 -10.56
CA GLU A 17 13.96 9.46 -11.75
C GLU A 17 14.70 8.12 -11.80
N ALA A 18 13.97 7.03 -11.59
CA ALA A 18 14.52 5.67 -11.57
C ALA A 18 14.72 5.10 -12.97
N LYS A 19 13.77 5.35 -13.85
CA LYS A 19 13.82 5.12 -15.30
C LYS A 19 13.19 6.34 -15.97
N LYS A 20 13.49 6.57 -17.23
CA LYS A 20 12.92 7.69 -18.00
C LYS A 20 11.39 7.71 -17.88
N GLY A 21 10.84 8.79 -17.34
CA GLY A 21 9.41 8.96 -17.12
C GLY A 21 8.85 8.08 -15.96
N THR A 22 9.72 7.58 -15.10
CA THR A 22 9.30 6.85 -13.88
C THR A 22 10.00 7.45 -12.67
N TRP A 23 9.25 8.19 -11.89
CA TRP A 23 9.72 8.89 -10.72
C TRP A 23 9.31 8.15 -9.45
N PHE A 24 10.25 8.01 -8.54
CA PHE A 24 10.02 7.60 -7.16
C PHE A 24 10.04 8.88 -6.33
N ILE A 25 8.99 9.13 -5.59
CA ILE A 25 8.87 10.28 -4.69
C ILE A 25 8.91 9.73 -3.28
N ASN A 26 10.09 9.75 -2.68
CA ASN A 26 10.27 9.28 -1.31
C ASN A 26 9.70 10.29 -0.32
N PHE A 27 9.09 9.77 0.73
CA PHE A 27 8.52 10.52 1.82
C PHE A 27 8.85 9.85 3.17
N MET A 28 8.62 10.51 4.29
CA MET A 28 8.90 9.98 5.63
C MET A 28 10.33 9.43 5.77
N ASN A 29 11.33 10.21 5.32
CA ASN A 29 12.74 9.81 5.35
C ASN A 29 13.03 8.51 4.57
N GLY A 30 12.28 8.26 3.50
CA GLY A 30 12.44 7.08 2.64
C GLY A 30 11.66 5.85 3.10
N SER A 31 10.79 5.98 4.11
CA SER A 31 9.96 4.86 4.56
C SER A 31 8.72 4.65 3.71
N GLN A 32 8.38 5.60 2.86
CA GLN A 32 7.23 5.52 1.95
C GLN A 32 7.61 5.97 0.54
N ASN A 33 7.09 5.27 -0.45
CA ASN A 33 7.25 5.58 -1.87
C ASN A 33 5.90 5.94 -2.48
N ILE A 34 5.92 7.05 -3.20
CA ILE A 34 4.85 7.49 -4.10
C ILE A 34 5.45 7.40 -5.51
N TYR A 35 4.67 7.03 -6.50
CA TYR A 35 5.20 6.85 -7.85
C TYR A 35 4.51 7.78 -8.84
N LEU A 36 5.30 8.43 -9.71
CA LEU A 36 4.80 9.21 -10.84
C LEU A 36 5.28 8.56 -12.15
N LEU A 37 4.33 8.21 -13.00
CA LEU A 37 4.55 7.55 -14.28
C LEU A 37 4.16 8.49 -15.41
N GLU A 38 5.05 8.74 -16.34
CA GLU A 38 4.79 9.57 -17.50
C GLU A 38 4.65 8.73 -18.77
N GLY A 39 3.56 8.93 -19.49
CA GLY A 39 3.40 8.56 -20.89
C GLY A 39 3.68 9.75 -21.80
N LYS A 40 3.31 9.68 -23.08
CA LYS A 40 3.48 10.80 -24.02
C LYS A 40 2.45 11.92 -23.80
N GLU A 41 1.24 11.59 -23.37
CA GLU A 41 0.10 12.50 -23.29
C GLU A 41 -0.34 12.83 -21.88
N LYS A 42 -0.17 11.90 -20.95
CA LYS A 42 -0.62 12.01 -19.55
C LYS A 42 0.44 11.48 -18.61
N ALA A 43 0.29 11.83 -17.34
CA ALA A 43 1.03 11.21 -16.25
C ALA A 43 0.05 10.58 -15.25
N MET A 44 0.52 9.59 -14.50
CA MET A 44 -0.24 8.90 -13.45
C MET A 44 0.53 8.97 -12.14
N LEU A 45 -0.12 9.47 -11.09
CA LEU A 45 0.40 9.48 -9.74
C LEU A 45 -0.24 8.33 -8.95
N ILE A 46 0.57 7.47 -8.38
CA ILE A 46 0.16 6.35 -7.55
C ILE A 46 0.41 6.72 -6.09
N ASP A 47 -0.68 6.87 -5.34
CA ASP A 47 -0.80 7.32 -3.96
C ASP A 47 -0.45 8.79 -3.74
N THR A 48 -0.92 9.30 -2.59
CA THR A 48 -0.83 10.72 -2.24
C THR A 48 -0.19 10.98 -0.87
N GLY A 49 0.23 9.91 -0.19
CA GLY A 49 0.90 10.01 1.11
C GLY A 49 -0.03 10.52 2.22
N TRP A 50 0.59 10.92 3.31
CA TRP A 50 -0.09 11.41 4.53
C TRP A 50 -0.78 12.78 4.39
N GLY A 51 -0.76 13.41 3.22
CA GLY A 51 -1.29 14.75 3.04
C GLY A 51 -0.46 15.84 3.76
N ALA A 52 0.75 15.53 4.17
CA ALA A 52 1.68 16.46 4.77
C ALA A 52 2.61 17.05 3.70
N GLY A 53 2.92 18.32 3.83
CA GLY A 53 3.69 19.02 2.80
C GLY A 53 2.82 19.47 1.63
N ASN A 54 3.38 19.50 0.43
CA ASN A 54 2.68 19.89 -0.78
C ASN A 54 3.12 18.95 -1.92
N LEU A 55 2.49 17.77 -1.98
CA LEU A 55 2.78 16.77 -3.00
C LEU A 55 2.45 17.29 -4.39
N ARG A 56 1.32 18.00 -4.53
CA ARG A 56 0.92 18.61 -5.81
C ARG A 56 2.02 19.51 -6.38
N ALA A 57 2.57 20.41 -5.57
CA ALA A 57 3.65 21.29 -5.99
C ALA A 57 4.96 20.53 -6.29
N CYS A 58 5.19 19.38 -5.67
CA CYS A 58 6.29 18.50 -6.02
C CYS A 58 6.08 17.89 -7.42
N VAL A 59 4.90 17.32 -7.66
CA VAL A 59 4.54 16.67 -8.93
C VAL A 59 4.52 17.66 -10.10
N GLU A 60 3.98 18.86 -9.89
CA GLU A 60 3.93 19.93 -10.92
C GLU A 60 5.32 20.43 -11.36
N LYS A 61 6.38 20.16 -10.59
CA LYS A 61 7.77 20.42 -11.01
C LYS A 61 8.36 19.29 -11.86
N LEU A 62 7.77 18.11 -11.82
CA LEU A 62 8.26 16.91 -12.51
C LEU A 62 7.58 16.73 -13.85
N THR A 63 6.31 17.12 -13.97
CA THR A 63 5.53 16.97 -15.19
C THR A 63 4.54 18.12 -15.37
N ASP A 64 4.32 18.51 -16.62
CA ASP A 64 3.29 19.47 -17.05
C ASP A 64 2.07 18.78 -17.71
N LYS A 65 2.07 17.44 -17.73
CA LYS A 65 1.01 16.64 -18.37
C LYS A 65 -0.25 16.57 -17.53
N PRO A 66 -1.42 16.39 -18.16
CA PRO A 66 -2.64 16.05 -17.44
C PRO A 66 -2.42 14.83 -16.53
N LEU A 67 -2.80 14.98 -15.27
CA LEU A 67 -2.52 14.00 -14.23
C LEU A 67 -3.73 13.10 -13.95
N ILE A 68 -3.50 11.81 -13.88
CA ILE A 68 -4.43 10.80 -13.35
C ILE A 68 -3.89 10.41 -11.97
N VAL A 69 -4.66 10.64 -10.92
CA VAL A 69 -4.28 10.27 -9.55
C VAL A 69 -5.04 9.03 -9.14
N VAL A 70 -4.33 8.03 -8.63
CA VAL A 70 -4.91 6.75 -8.20
C VAL A 70 -4.41 6.37 -6.81
N ASN A 71 -5.19 5.62 -6.03
CA ASN A 71 -4.70 5.02 -4.81
C ASN A 71 -4.56 3.50 -4.97
N THR A 72 -3.50 2.95 -4.39
CA THR A 72 -3.35 1.50 -4.23
C THR A 72 -4.37 0.95 -3.25
N HIS A 73 -4.65 1.67 -2.17
CA HIS A 73 -5.65 1.33 -1.17
C HIS A 73 -6.03 2.54 -0.29
N PHE A 74 -6.91 2.34 0.71
CA PHE A 74 -7.52 3.45 1.46
C PHE A 74 -6.73 3.93 2.68
N HIS A 75 -5.64 3.30 3.10
CA HIS A 75 -4.93 3.70 4.31
C HIS A 75 -4.45 5.16 4.24
N PRO A 76 -4.41 5.85 5.40
CA PRO A 76 -4.14 7.29 5.44
C PRO A 76 -2.81 7.71 4.83
N ASP A 77 -1.78 6.89 4.98
CA ASP A 77 -0.47 7.15 4.40
C ASP A 77 -0.42 7.01 2.86
N HIS A 78 -1.49 6.49 2.26
CA HIS A 78 -1.65 6.41 0.80
C HIS A 78 -2.68 7.40 0.26
N SER A 79 -3.65 7.81 1.07
CA SER A 79 -4.84 8.53 0.61
C SER A 79 -5.08 9.89 1.27
N ALA A 80 -4.37 10.24 2.35
CA ALA A 80 -4.65 11.47 3.08
C ALA A 80 -4.32 12.74 2.27
N GLY A 81 -3.46 12.66 1.28
CA GLY A 81 -3.16 13.77 0.35
C GLY A 81 -4.13 13.90 -0.83
N ASN A 82 -5.15 13.06 -0.94
CA ASN A 82 -6.11 13.08 -2.06
C ASN A 82 -6.74 14.46 -2.28
N GLY A 83 -7.00 15.20 -1.20
CA GLY A 83 -7.57 16.55 -1.26
C GLY A 83 -6.68 17.61 -1.91
N GLU A 84 -5.43 17.30 -2.25
CA GLU A 84 -4.58 18.19 -3.06
C GLU A 84 -4.93 18.13 -4.56
N PHE A 85 -5.77 17.16 -4.98
CA PHE A 85 -6.11 16.88 -6.36
C PHE A 85 -7.62 16.98 -6.61
N GLU A 86 -8.01 17.31 -7.83
CA GLU A 86 -9.42 17.52 -8.19
C GLU A 86 -10.20 16.22 -8.34
N GLU A 87 -9.55 15.15 -8.79
CA GLU A 87 -10.12 13.83 -9.01
C GLU A 87 -9.11 12.75 -8.63
N VAL A 88 -9.60 11.73 -7.93
CA VAL A 88 -8.81 10.55 -7.56
C VAL A 88 -9.58 9.28 -7.92
N PHE A 89 -8.89 8.35 -8.55
CA PHE A 89 -9.44 7.05 -8.94
C PHE A 89 -9.13 6.01 -7.87
N LEU A 90 -10.15 5.29 -7.45
CA LEU A 90 -10.18 4.43 -6.28
C LEU A 90 -10.71 3.03 -6.65
N SER A 91 -10.36 2.01 -5.88
CA SER A 91 -10.98 0.69 -5.98
C SER A 91 -12.50 0.76 -5.80
N ALA A 92 -13.23 -0.13 -6.46
CA ALA A 92 -14.66 -0.31 -6.22
C ALA A 92 -14.98 -0.69 -4.76
N SER A 93 -14.04 -1.34 -4.08
CA SER A 93 -14.13 -1.70 -2.65
C SER A 93 -13.63 -0.60 -1.70
N TYR A 94 -13.27 0.57 -2.22
CA TYR A 94 -12.83 1.69 -1.39
C TYR A 94 -13.99 2.19 -0.52
N PRO A 95 -13.80 2.41 0.79
CA PRO A 95 -14.85 2.89 1.68
C PRO A 95 -15.15 4.37 1.43
N ILE A 96 -15.95 4.67 0.40
CA ILE A 96 -16.22 6.03 -0.09
C ILE A 96 -16.76 6.96 1.00
N ASP A 97 -17.55 6.41 1.92
CA ASP A 97 -18.15 7.16 3.02
C ASP A 97 -17.27 7.20 4.28
N ALA A 98 -16.18 6.44 4.32
CA ALA A 98 -15.24 6.56 5.42
C ALA A 98 -14.58 7.95 5.37
N PRO A 99 -14.40 8.61 6.53
CA PRO A 99 -13.56 9.79 6.55
C PRO A 99 -12.20 9.40 5.96
N SER A 100 -11.73 10.16 4.98
CA SER A 100 -10.47 9.90 4.28
C SER A 100 -9.27 9.82 5.23
N VAL A 101 -9.48 10.13 6.51
CA VAL A 101 -8.46 10.06 7.55
C VAL A 101 -9.11 9.73 8.88
N SER A 102 -8.70 8.66 9.53
CA SER A 102 -9.02 8.41 10.93
C SER A 102 -8.27 9.43 11.80
N SER A 103 -9.01 10.19 12.63
CA SER A 103 -8.42 11.13 13.60
C SER A 103 -7.54 10.47 14.65
N ASP A 104 -7.53 9.15 14.72
CA ASP A 104 -6.92 8.34 15.77
C ASP A 104 -5.59 7.68 15.39
N PHE A 105 -4.99 8.05 14.26
CA PHE A 105 -3.74 7.42 13.82
C PHE A 105 -2.50 8.12 14.40
N GLY A 106 -2.00 7.60 15.51
CA GLY A 106 -0.74 8.05 16.12
C GLY A 106 -0.81 9.46 16.75
N PRO A 107 0.32 10.16 16.86
CA PRO A 107 0.40 11.47 17.50
C PRO A 107 -0.16 12.62 16.65
N PHE A 108 -0.74 12.33 15.47
CA PHE A 108 -1.18 13.31 14.51
C PHE A 108 -2.69 13.47 14.51
N ASP A 109 -3.13 14.71 14.67
CA ASP A 109 -4.50 15.10 14.43
C ASP A 109 -4.70 15.33 12.93
N LEU A 110 -4.96 14.25 12.21
CA LEU A 110 -5.18 14.27 10.76
C LEU A 110 -6.44 15.07 10.37
N SER A 111 -7.35 15.33 11.33
CA SER A 111 -8.52 16.20 11.10
C SER A 111 -8.16 17.66 10.78
N LYS A 112 -6.92 18.05 11.04
CA LYS A 112 -6.38 19.38 10.72
C LYS A 112 -5.74 19.49 9.36
N LEU A 113 -5.59 18.38 8.62
CA LEU A 113 -5.12 18.43 7.25
C LEU A 113 -6.22 19.04 6.36
N PRO A 114 -5.87 19.87 5.38
CA PRO A 114 -6.86 20.36 4.44
C PRO A 114 -7.39 19.18 3.61
N HIS A 115 -8.67 18.89 3.74
CA HIS A 115 -9.35 17.87 2.94
C HIS A 115 -10.45 18.56 2.11
N PRO A 116 -10.09 19.32 1.07
CA PRO A 116 -11.09 19.80 0.13
C PRO A 116 -11.79 18.57 -0.50
N ASP A 117 -13.07 18.74 -0.76
CA ASP A 117 -13.82 17.73 -1.51
C ASP A 117 -13.15 17.51 -2.87
N TYR A 118 -12.87 16.27 -3.18
CA TYR A 118 -12.35 15.86 -4.48
C TYR A 118 -13.33 14.88 -5.13
N LYS A 119 -13.31 14.83 -6.46
CA LYS A 119 -14.11 13.86 -7.20
C LYS A 119 -13.52 12.46 -7.01
N LYS A 120 -14.35 11.52 -6.60
CA LYS A 120 -14.01 10.09 -6.47
C LYS A 120 -14.51 9.36 -7.71
N SER A 121 -13.62 8.76 -8.46
CA SER A 121 -13.92 7.92 -9.62
C SER A 121 -13.49 6.48 -9.34
N ILE A 122 -14.23 5.52 -9.85
CA ILE A 122 -14.01 4.11 -9.51
C ILE A 122 -13.24 3.42 -10.62
N LEU A 123 -12.24 2.63 -10.24
CA LEU A 123 -11.55 1.66 -11.08
C LEU A 123 -12.10 0.26 -10.80
N HIS A 124 -12.16 -0.53 -11.84
CA HIS A 124 -12.58 -1.93 -11.80
C HIS A 124 -11.47 -2.85 -12.25
N ASP A 125 -11.56 -4.10 -11.84
CA ASP A 125 -10.65 -5.14 -12.32
C ASP A 125 -10.65 -5.22 -13.85
N GLY A 126 -9.47 -5.24 -14.43
CA GLY A 126 -9.27 -5.27 -15.88
C GLY A 126 -9.29 -3.92 -16.58
N ASP A 127 -9.56 -2.81 -15.90
CA ASP A 127 -9.49 -1.48 -16.49
C ASP A 127 -8.08 -1.19 -17.05
N ILE A 128 -8.04 -0.41 -18.11
CA ILE A 128 -6.81 0.01 -18.78
C ILE A 128 -6.68 1.53 -18.74
N ILE A 129 -5.55 1.99 -18.23
CA ILE A 129 -5.18 3.41 -18.23
C ILE A 129 -4.07 3.58 -19.26
N ASP A 130 -4.35 4.28 -20.38
CA ASP A 130 -3.37 4.63 -21.38
C ASP A 130 -2.89 6.08 -21.17
N LEU A 131 -1.58 6.22 -20.96
CA LEU A 131 -0.91 7.51 -20.74
C LEU A 131 -0.33 8.11 -22.05
N GLY A 132 -0.76 7.59 -23.19
CA GLY A 132 -0.19 7.93 -24.51
C GLY A 132 0.95 6.99 -24.88
N GLY A 133 0.63 5.70 -25.00
CA GLY A 133 1.56 4.62 -25.33
C GLY A 133 2.28 3.98 -24.15
N ARG A 134 2.03 4.42 -22.93
CA ARG A 134 2.35 3.71 -21.69
C ARG A 134 1.06 3.18 -21.10
N VAL A 135 0.91 1.87 -21.05
CA VAL A 135 -0.33 1.17 -20.74
C VAL A 135 -0.26 0.53 -19.37
N ILE A 136 -1.17 0.93 -18.50
CA ILE A 136 -1.29 0.41 -17.14
C ILE A 136 -2.58 -0.40 -17.04
N LYS A 137 -2.48 -1.66 -16.63
CA LYS A 137 -3.62 -2.52 -16.34
C LYS A 137 -3.91 -2.49 -14.84
N VAL A 138 -5.19 -2.42 -14.52
CA VAL A 138 -5.71 -2.49 -13.14
C VAL A 138 -6.04 -3.94 -12.80
N ILE A 139 -5.61 -4.39 -11.62
CA ILE A 139 -6.02 -5.69 -11.04
C ILE A 139 -6.49 -5.44 -9.61
N GLU A 140 -7.75 -5.74 -9.31
CA GLU A 140 -8.23 -5.73 -7.93
C GLU A 140 -7.63 -6.90 -7.16
N ALA A 141 -6.96 -6.62 -6.06
CA ALA A 141 -6.45 -7.64 -5.17
C ALA A 141 -7.58 -8.27 -4.35
N LYS A 142 -7.49 -9.56 -4.11
CA LYS A 142 -8.32 -10.19 -3.08
C LYS A 142 -7.91 -9.65 -1.71
N PRO A 143 -8.85 -9.39 -0.78
CA PRO A 143 -8.56 -8.81 0.52
C PRO A 143 -7.51 -9.60 1.31
N ALA A 144 -6.30 -9.04 1.49
CA ALA A 144 -5.24 -9.60 2.33
C ALA A 144 -4.72 -8.54 3.30
N HIS A 145 -3.86 -7.62 2.88
CA HIS A 145 -3.49 -6.46 3.67
C HIS A 145 -4.71 -5.57 3.95
N CYS A 146 -5.43 -5.22 2.92
CA CYS A 146 -6.56 -4.30 2.93
C CYS A 146 -7.72 -4.85 2.10
N ASN A 147 -8.92 -4.30 2.29
CA ASN A 147 -10.11 -4.72 1.55
C ASN A 147 -10.25 -4.01 0.19
N SER A 148 -9.46 -2.99 -0.07
CA SER A 148 -9.58 -2.12 -1.26
C SER A 148 -8.30 -2.05 -2.07
N SER A 149 -7.41 -3.03 -1.94
CA SER A 149 -6.13 -3.02 -2.64
C SER A 149 -6.28 -3.22 -4.14
N ILE A 150 -5.51 -2.45 -4.89
CA ILE A 150 -5.35 -2.54 -6.35
C ILE A 150 -3.87 -2.71 -6.66
N PHE A 151 -3.57 -3.59 -7.61
CA PHE A 151 -2.27 -3.64 -8.28
C PHE A 151 -2.34 -2.87 -9.59
N PHE A 152 -1.31 -2.08 -9.87
CA PHE A 152 -1.13 -1.42 -11.15
C PHE A 152 -0.01 -2.10 -11.92
N ILE A 153 -0.32 -2.64 -13.09
CA ILE A 153 0.62 -3.37 -13.93
C ILE A 153 1.00 -2.51 -15.12
N ASP A 154 2.20 -1.98 -15.10
CA ASP A 154 2.75 -1.26 -16.25
C ASP A 154 3.24 -2.26 -17.30
N CYS A 155 2.37 -2.51 -18.28
CA CYS A 155 2.63 -3.45 -19.36
C CYS A 155 3.71 -2.95 -20.34
N THR A 156 4.06 -1.67 -20.29
CA THR A 156 5.03 -1.05 -21.21
C THR A 156 6.44 -1.10 -20.65
N GLU A 157 6.60 -0.80 -19.37
CA GLU A 157 7.92 -0.71 -18.72
C GLU A 157 8.21 -1.94 -17.83
N ASN A 158 7.31 -2.93 -17.83
CA ASN A 158 7.42 -4.17 -17.07
C ASN A 158 7.58 -3.92 -15.56
N MET A 159 6.59 -3.22 -14.98
CA MET A 159 6.57 -2.89 -13.57
C MET A 159 5.25 -3.28 -12.94
N ILE A 160 5.28 -3.68 -11.68
CA ILE A 160 4.10 -4.01 -10.87
C ILE A 160 4.14 -3.18 -9.59
N PHE A 161 3.11 -2.37 -9.35
CA PHE A 161 2.94 -1.58 -8.14
C PHE A 161 1.97 -2.32 -7.22
N THR A 162 2.44 -2.70 -6.04
CA THR A 162 1.73 -3.62 -5.15
C THR A 162 1.08 -2.96 -3.95
N GLY A 163 1.27 -1.64 -3.76
CA GLY A 163 0.88 -1.02 -2.49
C GLY A 163 1.60 -1.70 -1.34
N ASP A 164 0.85 -2.05 -0.31
CA ASP A 164 1.35 -2.71 0.90
C ASP A 164 1.04 -4.21 0.96
N GLU A 165 0.54 -4.79 -0.14
CA GLU A 165 0.26 -6.23 -0.17
C GLU A 165 1.53 -7.08 -0.13
N TYR A 166 2.65 -6.59 -0.74
CA TYR A 166 3.92 -7.32 -0.80
C TYR A 166 5.09 -6.37 -0.62
N GLU A 167 5.77 -6.51 0.50
CA GLU A 167 6.94 -5.72 0.87
C GLU A 167 8.17 -6.64 1.09
N ALA A 168 9.37 -6.05 1.11
CA ALA A 168 10.60 -6.85 1.24
C ALA A 168 10.77 -7.57 2.58
N ALA A 169 10.11 -7.15 3.62
CA ALA A 169 10.34 -7.71 4.96
C ALA A 169 9.06 -8.15 5.66
N GLN A 170 8.03 -7.34 5.55
CA GLN A 170 6.82 -7.53 6.35
C GLN A 170 5.61 -6.88 5.69
N THR A 171 4.46 -7.52 5.83
CA THR A 171 3.16 -6.97 5.45
C THR A 171 2.24 -6.96 6.66
N MET A 172 1.53 -5.85 6.85
CA MET A 172 0.54 -5.72 7.91
C MET A 172 -0.77 -6.37 7.46
N MET A 173 -1.31 -7.30 8.25
CA MET A 173 -2.56 -8.03 7.91
C MET A 173 -3.56 -8.02 9.06
N TYR A 174 -3.59 -6.99 9.85
CA TYR A 174 -4.48 -6.91 11.02
C TYR A 174 -5.52 -5.80 10.93
N ASP A 175 -5.42 -4.93 9.95
CA ASP A 175 -6.27 -3.76 9.87
C ASP A 175 -7.63 -4.07 9.24
N ASN A 176 -8.67 -3.57 9.90
CA ASN A 176 -10.04 -3.53 9.42
C ASN A 176 -10.69 -2.17 9.72
N SER A 177 -9.89 -1.12 9.84
CA SER A 177 -10.32 0.22 10.27
C SER A 177 -11.38 0.83 9.34
N ALA A 178 -11.35 0.53 8.06
CA ALA A 178 -12.36 1.02 7.10
C ALA A 178 -13.76 0.45 7.34
N ASN A 179 -13.83 -0.74 7.88
CA ASN A 179 -15.09 -1.38 8.22
C ASN A 179 -14.89 -2.25 9.47
N PRO A 180 -14.99 -1.62 10.67
CA PRO A 180 -14.81 -2.34 11.94
C PRO A 180 -15.79 -3.51 12.13
N ASP A 181 -16.93 -3.45 11.46
CA ASP A 181 -17.97 -4.49 11.52
C ASP A 181 -17.75 -5.60 10.49
N ALA A 182 -16.82 -5.41 9.54
CA ALA A 182 -16.50 -6.46 8.58
C ALA A 182 -15.79 -7.62 9.30
N PRO A 183 -16.17 -8.87 9.00
CA PRO A 183 -15.52 -10.01 9.61
C PRO A 183 -14.04 -10.05 9.20
N TYR A 184 -13.15 -10.01 10.19
CA TYR A 184 -11.73 -10.22 9.98
C TYR A 184 -11.47 -11.74 10.07
N VAL A 185 -11.36 -12.38 8.93
CA VAL A 185 -11.08 -13.82 8.84
C VAL A 185 -9.64 -14.03 8.40
N VAL A 186 -8.74 -14.24 9.34
CA VAL A 186 -7.29 -14.41 9.08
C VAL A 186 -7.03 -15.51 8.06
N ARG A 187 -7.75 -16.61 8.13
CA ARG A 187 -7.56 -17.72 7.18
C ARG A 187 -7.81 -17.27 5.74
N GLU A 188 -8.90 -16.57 5.50
CA GLU A 188 -9.23 -16.05 4.17
C GLU A 188 -8.17 -15.06 3.67
N ARG A 189 -7.66 -14.18 4.55
CA ARG A 189 -6.60 -13.23 4.19
C ARG A 189 -5.30 -13.92 3.79
N ILE A 190 -4.92 -15.00 4.48
CA ILE A 190 -3.73 -15.79 4.13
C ILE A 190 -3.93 -16.49 2.78
N ASP A 191 -5.10 -17.06 2.53
CA ASP A 191 -5.41 -17.70 1.25
C ASP A 191 -5.46 -16.69 0.11
N ASN A 192 -5.99 -15.48 0.37
CA ASN A 192 -6.00 -14.37 -0.58
C ASN A 192 -4.59 -13.85 -0.85
N MET A 193 -3.74 -13.69 0.16
CA MET A 193 -2.33 -13.34 0.00
C MET A 193 -1.62 -14.33 -0.93
N ARG A 194 -1.78 -15.65 -0.69
CA ARG A 194 -1.22 -16.69 -1.56
C ARG A 194 -1.72 -16.55 -3.00
N ALA A 195 -3.02 -16.37 -3.18
CA ALA A 195 -3.64 -16.27 -4.52
C ALA A 195 -3.20 -15.00 -5.26
N ASN A 196 -3.11 -13.87 -4.58
CA ASN A 196 -2.61 -12.62 -5.14
C ASN A 196 -1.14 -12.75 -5.55
N ALA A 197 -0.29 -13.32 -4.67
CA ALA A 197 1.12 -13.55 -4.97
C ALA A 197 1.30 -14.44 -6.22
N GLN A 198 0.51 -15.51 -6.34
CA GLN A 198 0.55 -16.35 -7.53
C GLN A 198 0.12 -15.59 -8.78
N THR A 199 -0.96 -14.80 -8.70
CA THR A 199 -1.42 -13.97 -9.83
C THR A 199 -0.32 -13.02 -10.31
N LEU A 200 0.39 -12.36 -9.39
CA LEU A 200 1.48 -11.46 -9.75
C LEU A 200 2.69 -12.22 -10.28
N LEU A 201 3.03 -13.36 -9.67
CA LEU A 201 4.15 -14.19 -10.10
C LEU A 201 3.97 -14.70 -11.53
N ASP A 202 2.73 -15.04 -11.92
CA ASP A 202 2.40 -15.45 -13.29
C ASP A 202 2.58 -14.34 -14.33
N LEU A 203 2.63 -13.08 -13.88
CA LEU A 203 2.89 -11.90 -14.72
C LEU A 203 4.36 -11.47 -14.73
N CYS A 204 5.18 -12.02 -13.83
CA CYS A 204 6.58 -11.65 -13.70
C CYS A 204 7.48 -12.40 -14.65
N ASP A 205 8.48 -11.72 -15.17
CA ASP A 205 9.69 -12.30 -15.73
C ASP A 205 10.93 -11.89 -14.92
N GLU A 206 12.12 -12.23 -15.41
CA GLU A 206 13.39 -11.91 -14.74
C GLU A 206 13.73 -10.41 -14.71
N GLN A 207 13.02 -9.60 -15.48
CA GLN A 207 13.25 -8.15 -15.59
C GLN A 207 12.14 -7.31 -14.96
N THR A 208 11.08 -7.95 -14.44
CA THR A 208 9.95 -7.27 -13.84
C THR A 208 10.36 -6.57 -12.56
N TRP A 209 10.06 -5.28 -12.46
CA TRP A 209 10.20 -4.53 -11.22
C TRP A 209 8.92 -4.63 -10.39
N ILE A 210 9.02 -5.17 -9.19
CA ILE A 210 7.92 -5.18 -8.21
C ILE A 210 8.17 -4.03 -7.24
N LEU A 211 7.22 -3.13 -7.13
CA LEU A 211 7.34 -1.83 -6.50
C LEU A 211 6.30 -1.66 -5.38
N PRO A 212 6.65 -2.02 -4.14
CA PRO A 212 5.83 -1.74 -2.97
C PRO A 212 5.94 -0.28 -2.52
N ASN A 213 4.97 0.18 -1.73
CA ASN A 213 5.04 1.52 -1.17
C ASN A 213 5.93 1.62 0.08
N HIS A 214 6.21 0.49 0.76
CA HIS A 214 7.12 0.41 1.90
C HIS A 214 8.16 -0.69 1.73
N ASN A 215 9.22 -0.64 2.57
CA ASN A 215 10.19 -1.71 2.75
C ASN A 215 10.83 -2.27 1.47
N GLY A 216 11.24 -1.41 0.56
CA GLY A 216 12.01 -1.81 -0.61
C GLY A 216 11.45 -1.27 -1.92
N TYR A 217 12.36 -1.13 -2.89
CA TYR A 217 12.01 -0.75 -4.27
C TYR A 217 13.24 -0.88 -5.19
N PRO A 218 13.18 -1.65 -6.25
CA PRO A 218 12.25 -2.77 -6.47
C PRO A 218 12.56 -3.95 -5.54
N ILE A 219 11.60 -4.83 -5.35
CA ILE A 219 11.83 -6.15 -4.75
C ILE A 219 11.90 -7.23 -5.83
N ALA A 220 12.61 -8.31 -5.54
CA ALA A 220 12.73 -9.43 -6.46
C ALA A 220 11.48 -10.32 -6.43
N LYS A 221 11.16 -11.00 -7.54
CA LYS A 221 9.99 -11.89 -7.64
C LYS A 221 9.99 -13.02 -6.62
N GLU A 222 11.17 -13.44 -6.14
CA GLU A 222 11.32 -14.44 -5.11
C GLU A 222 10.70 -14.04 -3.76
N TYR A 223 10.41 -12.76 -3.55
CA TYR A 223 9.61 -12.35 -2.40
C TYR A 223 8.16 -12.81 -2.52
N LEU A 224 7.58 -12.82 -3.72
CA LEU A 224 6.24 -13.38 -3.93
C LEU A 224 6.23 -14.90 -3.68
N GLU A 225 7.28 -15.60 -4.08
CA GLU A 225 7.46 -17.03 -3.79
C GLU A 225 7.56 -17.26 -2.26
N ASP A 226 8.29 -16.41 -1.54
CA ASP A 226 8.40 -16.48 -0.09
C ASP A 226 7.05 -16.21 0.61
N TYR A 227 6.20 -15.32 0.09
CA TYR A 227 4.85 -15.11 0.62
C TYR A 227 3.94 -16.32 0.39
N ILE A 228 4.05 -16.99 -0.75
CA ILE A 228 3.39 -18.28 -1.00
C ILE A 228 3.89 -19.31 0.00
N GLY A 229 5.23 -19.44 0.14
CA GLY A 229 5.86 -20.33 1.10
C GLY A 229 5.48 -20.03 2.56
N LEU A 230 5.26 -18.75 2.91
CA LEU A 230 4.75 -18.37 4.24
C LEU A 230 3.34 -18.91 4.49
N ALA A 231 2.46 -18.79 3.50
CA ALA A 231 1.11 -19.33 3.60
C ALA A 231 1.13 -20.86 3.75
N ASP A 232 1.99 -21.54 2.99
CA ASP A 232 2.20 -22.99 3.09
C ASP A 232 2.78 -23.39 4.45
N ALA A 233 3.74 -22.64 4.97
CA ALA A 233 4.32 -22.87 6.29
C ALA A 233 3.30 -22.69 7.42
N ILE A 234 2.37 -21.74 7.26
CA ILE A 234 1.24 -21.56 8.18
C ILE A 234 0.34 -22.80 8.14
N ASP A 235 0.00 -23.30 6.95
CA ASP A 235 -0.85 -24.48 6.77
C ASP A 235 -0.24 -25.74 7.38
N ASN A 236 1.07 -25.89 7.25
CA ASN A 236 1.81 -27.04 7.74
C ASN A 236 2.24 -26.91 9.22
N GLY A 237 2.00 -25.76 9.84
CA GLY A 237 2.39 -25.49 11.22
C GLY A 237 3.90 -25.34 11.41
N THR A 238 4.63 -24.96 10.36
CA THR A 238 6.11 -24.80 10.37
C THR A 238 6.55 -23.33 10.35
N ALA A 239 5.63 -22.38 10.18
CA ALA A 239 5.95 -20.97 10.27
C ALA A 239 6.42 -20.58 11.68
N ILE A 240 7.35 -19.65 11.75
CA ILE A 240 7.91 -19.17 13.02
C ILE A 240 7.03 -18.06 13.55
N ILE A 241 6.55 -18.19 14.80
CA ILE A 241 5.74 -17.19 15.48
C ILE A 241 6.60 -16.44 16.47
N GLU A 242 6.63 -15.12 16.37
CA GLU A 242 7.35 -14.22 17.27
C GLU A 242 6.33 -13.36 18.04
N ASP A 243 6.21 -13.62 19.34
CA ASP A 243 5.21 -13.01 20.22
C ASP A 243 5.51 -11.58 20.66
N LYS A 244 6.77 -11.18 20.63
CA LYS A 244 7.19 -9.85 21.07
C LYS A 244 7.55 -9.01 19.88
N LEU A 245 6.75 -7.98 19.66
CA LEU A 245 6.98 -7.00 18.62
C LEU A 245 7.43 -5.68 19.25
N ASN A 246 8.68 -5.32 19.01
CA ASN A 246 9.15 -3.93 19.17
C ASN A 246 8.88 -3.21 17.84
N HIS A 247 7.62 -3.04 17.49
CA HIS A 247 7.26 -2.31 16.29
C HIS A 247 6.81 -0.90 16.68
N PRO A 248 7.36 0.17 16.07
CA PRO A 248 7.02 1.54 16.46
C PRO A 248 5.52 1.83 16.45
N PHE A 249 4.78 1.30 15.48
CA PHE A 249 3.33 1.51 15.42
C PHE A 249 2.57 0.85 16.56
N VAL A 250 3.02 -0.33 17.03
CA VAL A 250 2.41 -1.01 18.17
C VAL A 250 2.69 -0.26 19.47
N GLU A 251 3.86 0.37 19.60
CA GLU A 251 4.22 1.18 20.75
C GLU A 251 3.49 2.54 20.78
N MET A 252 3.12 3.08 19.61
CA MET A 252 2.46 4.37 19.48
C MET A 252 0.94 4.29 19.65
N ASP A 253 0.31 3.13 19.45
CA ASP A 253 -1.13 2.94 19.62
C ASP A 253 -1.45 2.04 20.83
N PRO A 254 -1.84 2.65 21.98
CA PRO A 254 -2.24 1.88 23.17
C PRO A 254 -3.46 0.99 22.95
N LYS A 255 -4.22 1.22 21.88
CA LYS A 255 -5.40 0.43 21.48
C LYS A 255 -5.06 -0.64 20.46
N ALA A 256 -3.80 -0.68 19.98
CA ALA A 256 -3.38 -1.71 19.04
C ALA A 256 -3.68 -3.10 19.61
N PRO A 257 -4.29 -3.99 18.83
CA PRO A 257 -4.49 -5.36 19.27
C PRO A 257 -3.14 -6.00 19.55
N GLU A 258 -3.12 -6.98 20.45
CA GLU A 258 -1.91 -7.78 20.65
C GLU A 258 -1.56 -8.48 19.34
N LEU A 259 -0.46 -8.07 18.74
CA LEU A 259 0.02 -8.57 17.46
C LEU A 259 1.13 -9.59 17.67
N CYS A 260 1.27 -10.49 16.71
CA CYS A 260 2.45 -11.31 16.55
C CYS A 260 2.96 -11.23 15.12
N ARG A 261 4.24 -11.53 14.96
CA ARG A 261 4.85 -11.73 13.65
C ARG A 261 4.85 -13.21 13.32
N VAL A 262 4.34 -13.55 12.15
CA VAL A 262 4.48 -14.90 11.58
C VAL A 262 5.40 -14.81 10.38
N ARG A 263 6.49 -15.58 10.39
CA ARG A 263 7.50 -15.48 9.35
C ARG A 263 7.90 -16.82 8.74
N HIS A 264 8.32 -16.75 7.49
CA HIS A 264 8.96 -17.83 6.73
C HIS A 264 9.92 -17.21 5.70
N GLY A 265 11.11 -17.81 5.54
CA GLY A 265 12.10 -17.27 4.62
C GLY A 265 12.47 -15.80 4.94
N ARG A 266 12.37 -14.94 3.93
CA ARG A 266 12.69 -13.50 4.00
C ARG A 266 11.51 -12.61 4.43
N VAL A 267 10.28 -13.16 4.43
CA VAL A 267 9.06 -12.38 4.63
C VAL A 267 8.36 -12.72 5.93
N SER A 268 7.53 -11.80 6.36
CA SER A 268 6.67 -11.98 7.52
C SER A 268 5.35 -11.22 7.35
N ILE A 269 4.35 -11.64 8.12
CA ILE A 269 3.10 -10.90 8.29
C ILE A 269 2.90 -10.56 9.76
N PHE A 270 2.30 -9.39 10.01
CA PHE A 270 1.78 -9.02 11.31
C PHE A 270 0.29 -9.29 11.34
N ILE A 271 -0.13 -10.10 12.29
CA ILE A 271 -1.53 -10.48 12.48
C ILE A 271 -1.92 -10.40 13.96
N LYS A 272 -3.22 -10.36 14.24
CA LYS A 272 -3.72 -10.42 15.62
C LYS A 272 -3.35 -11.75 16.25
N LYS A 273 -2.71 -11.73 17.41
CA LYS A 273 -2.24 -12.93 18.11
C LYS A 273 -3.38 -13.91 18.40
N ALA A 274 -4.55 -13.40 18.78
CA ALA A 274 -5.73 -14.22 19.02
C ALA A 274 -6.14 -15.04 17.79
N GLU A 275 -5.85 -14.57 16.58
CA GLU A 275 -6.19 -15.26 15.34
C GLU A 275 -5.17 -16.36 14.99
N VAL A 276 -3.89 -16.15 15.32
CA VAL A 276 -2.85 -17.19 15.15
C VAL A 276 -3.21 -18.44 15.93
N LEU A 277 -3.67 -18.27 17.17
CA LEU A 277 -4.09 -19.40 18.01
C LEU A 277 -5.26 -20.19 17.41
N LYS A 278 -6.14 -19.55 16.65
CA LYS A 278 -7.23 -20.24 15.94
C LYS A 278 -6.70 -21.10 14.79
N ILE A 279 -5.69 -20.62 14.06
CA ILE A 279 -5.07 -21.36 12.97
C ILE A 279 -4.31 -22.58 13.50
N TYR A 280 -3.56 -22.43 14.60
CA TYR A 280 -2.70 -23.46 15.15
C TYR A 280 -3.37 -24.27 16.28
N GLY A 281 -4.39 -23.73 16.96
CA GLY A 281 -5.05 -24.37 18.09
C GLY A 281 -6.08 -25.44 17.73
N GLY A 282 -6.32 -25.66 16.45
CA GLY A 282 -7.20 -26.73 15.95
C GLY A 282 -6.49 -28.06 15.63
N LYS A 283 -5.21 -28.18 16.01
CA LYS A 283 -4.42 -29.39 15.81
C LYS A 283 -4.06 -30.04 17.14
#